data_e729eae79dd604bc47fdb2e16b64d809
#
_entry.id   e729eae79dd604bc47fdb2e16b64d809
#
_cell.length_a   1.000
_cell.length_b   1.000
_cell.length_c   1.000
_cell.angle_alpha   90.00
_cell.angle_beta   90.00
_cell.angle_gamma   90.00
#
_symmetry.space_group_name_H-M   'P 1'
#
loop_
_entity.id
_entity.type
_entity.pdbx_description
1 polymer ?
#
loop_
_entity_poly.entity_id
_entity_poly.type
_entity_poly.pdbx_seq_one_letter_code
_entity_poly.pdbx_strand_id
1 'polypeptide(L)'
;VLVMPSLNLPPIESLDVEDLLTLPEGYRYELHEGNLVIMTPSTFWHKSITRRLLLMLHAAGLEAFQDPGVLGDRPRDCRLPDVGVIAGALPPQKASYSNLPGSAYSLVVEVVSENSVNGEYTDKMDWYAKRGIPEYWIVDQTLDRDEDDAHVRILRLAPAKSTYSWERSLLLSELEAEYRAR
;
A
#
# COMPACT_ATOMS: atom_id res chain seq x y z
N VAL A 1 -30.25 -10.43 22.57
CA VAL A 1 -29.32 -11.34 21.87
C VAL A 1 -28.72 -10.57 20.72
N LEU A 2 -27.44 -10.19 20.86
CA LEU A 2 -26.70 -9.56 19.77
C LEU A 2 -26.45 -10.65 18.72
N VAL A 3 -27.17 -10.62 17.62
CA VAL A 3 -26.85 -11.46 16.47
C VAL A 3 -25.66 -10.80 15.81
N MET A 4 -24.49 -11.36 16.01
CA MET A 4 -23.31 -10.99 15.21
C MET A 4 -23.63 -11.30 13.75
N PRO A 5 -23.54 -10.31 12.84
CA PRO A 5 -23.73 -10.61 11.43
C PRO A 5 -22.63 -11.60 11.02
N SER A 6 -23.04 -12.77 10.58
CA SER A 6 -22.10 -13.73 9.98
C SER A 6 -21.51 -13.09 8.71
N LEU A 7 -20.20 -13.15 8.57
CA LEU A 7 -19.51 -12.72 7.36
C LEU A 7 -19.85 -13.73 6.25
N ASN A 8 -20.89 -13.45 5.47
CA ASN A 8 -21.26 -14.28 4.32
C ASN A 8 -20.31 -13.95 3.17
N LEU A 9 -19.28 -14.77 3.00
CA LEU A 9 -18.39 -14.71 1.85
C LEU A 9 -18.91 -15.64 0.75
N PRO A 10 -18.85 -15.22 -0.53
CA PRO A 10 -19.04 -16.14 -1.64
C PRO A 10 -17.93 -17.20 -1.63
N PRO A 11 -18.04 -18.27 -2.41
CA PRO A 11 -16.98 -19.30 -2.46
C PRO A 11 -15.62 -18.69 -2.79
N ILE A 12 -14.67 -18.84 -1.86
CA ILE A 12 -13.33 -18.20 -1.94
C ILE A 12 -12.60 -18.62 -3.21
N GLU A 13 -12.82 -19.85 -3.67
CA GLU A 13 -12.17 -20.39 -4.86
C GLU A 13 -12.55 -19.68 -6.17
N SER A 14 -13.68 -18.95 -6.17
CA SER A 14 -14.18 -18.26 -7.36
C SER A 14 -14.05 -16.74 -7.30
N LEU A 15 -13.55 -16.19 -6.20
CA LEU A 15 -13.40 -14.74 -6.05
C LEU A 15 -12.37 -14.17 -7.00
N ASP A 16 -12.72 -13.10 -7.70
CA ASP A 16 -11.79 -12.24 -8.42
C ASP A 16 -11.82 -10.81 -7.84
N VAL A 17 -11.02 -9.91 -8.41
CA VAL A 17 -10.91 -8.53 -7.90
C VAL A 17 -12.20 -7.74 -8.04
N GLU A 18 -13.08 -8.07 -8.98
CA GLU A 18 -14.37 -7.42 -9.14
C GLU A 18 -15.35 -7.83 -8.03
N ASP A 19 -15.25 -9.06 -7.56
CA ASP A 19 -16.07 -9.56 -6.46
C ASP A 19 -15.78 -8.86 -5.13
N LEU A 20 -14.60 -8.27 -4.96
CA LEU A 20 -14.23 -7.56 -3.73
C LEU A 20 -15.18 -6.39 -3.43
N LEU A 21 -15.80 -5.79 -4.45
CA LEU A 21 -16.80 -4.73 -4.29
C LEU A 21 -18.10 -5.22 -3.64
N THR A 22 -18.37 -6.50 -3.73
CA THR A 22 -19.61 -7.12 -3.19
C THR A 22 -19.43 -7.69 -1.78
N LEU A 23 -18.19 -7.67 -1.27
CA LEU A 23 -17.89 -8.14 0.07
C LEU A 23 -18.40 -7.15 1.14
N PRO A 24 -18.60 -7.61 2.39
CA PRO A 24 -19.06 -6.76 3.47
C PRO A 24 -18.21 -5.49 3.63
N GLU A 25 -18.89 -4.36 3.80
CA GLU A 25 -18.24 -3.07 4.03
C GLU A 25 -17.53 -3.02 5.38
N GLY A 26 -16.57 -2.11 5.52
CA GLY A 26 -15.82 -1.88 6.77
C GLY A 26 -14.53 -2.69 6.90
N TYR A 27 -14.19 -3.49 5.90
CA TYR A 27 -12.94 -4.25 5.84
C TYR A 27 -12.16 -3.89 4.58
N ARG A 28 -10.84 -4.07 4.64
CA ARG A 28 -9.97 -3.95 3.48
C ARG A 28 -9.58 -5.36 3.03
N TYR A 29 -9.60 -5.58 1.73
CA TYR A 29 -9.35 -6.89 1.15
C TYR A 29 -8.22 -6.83 0.12
N GLU A 30 -7.38 -7.85 0.14
CA GLU A 30 -6.43 -8.15 -0.92
C GLU A 30 -6.68 -9.57 -1.46
N LEU A 31 -6.28 -9.82 -2.69
CA LEU A 31 -6.22 -11.16 -3.26
C LEU A 31 -4.76 -11.48 -3.58
N HIS A 32 -4.23 -12.48 -2.92
CA HIS A 32 -2.86 -12.97 -3.13
C HIS A 32 -2.92 -14.25 -3.96
N GLU A 33 -2.86 -14.10 -5.28
CA GLU A 33 -2.98 -15.24 -6.22
C GLU A 33 -4.20 -16.12 -5.92
N GLY A 34 -5.33 -15.50 -5.69
CA GLY A 34 -6.60 -16.14 -5.39
C GLY A 34 -6.88 -16.38 -3.90
N ASN A 35 -5.92 -16.14 -3.02
CA ASN A 35 -6.15 -16.23 -1.57
C ASN A 35 -6.63 -14.89 -1.03
N LEU A 36 -7.83 -14.90 -0.44
CA LEU A 36 -8.40 -13.70 0.18
C LEU A 36 -7.66 -13.35 1.47
N VAL A 37 -7.16 -12.12 1.53
CA VAL A 37 -6.56 -11.54 2.73
C VAL A 37 -7.46 -10.41 3.22
N ILE A 38 -7.93 -10.52 4.46
CA ILE A 38 -8.73 -9.50 5.13
C ILE A 38 -7.79 -8.72 6.04
N MET A 39 -7.70 -7.42 5.80
CA MET A 39 -6.81 -6.55 6.57
C MET A 39 -7.42 -6.21 7.93
N THR A 40 -6.66 -6.39 8.99
CA THR A 40 -7.07 -6.02 10.34
C THR A 40 -6.93 -4.50 10.58
N PRO A 41 -7.69 -3.93 11.56
CA PRO A 41 -7.50 -2.54 11.95
C PRO A 41 -6.05 -2.25 12.37
N SER A 42 -5.54 -1.10 11.96
CA SER A 42 -4.19 -0.65 12.26
C SER A 42 -4.12 0.14 13.58
N THR A 43 -2.91 0.23 14.16
CA THR A 43 -2.62 1.05 15.34
C THR A 43 -2.72 2.55 15.03
N PHE A 44 -2.82 3.38 16.07
CA PHE A 44 -2.75 4.84 15.91
C PHE A 44 -1.41 5.30 15.35
N TRP A 45 -0.31 4.65 15.72
CA TRP A 45 1.00 4.92 15.13
C TRP A 45 0.96 4.73 13.61
N HIS A 46 0.48 3.59 13.13
CA HIS A 46 0.33 3.31 11.71
C HIS A 46 -0.50 4.38 10.99
N LYS A 47 -1.63 4.76 11.57
CA LYS A 47 -2.51 5.81 11.02
C LYS A 47 -1.83 7.18 11.00
N SER A 48 -1.11 7.53 12.06
CA SER A 48 -0.39 8.81 12.16
C SER A 48 0.74 8.91 11.15
N ILE A 49 1.52 7.85 11.00
CA ILE A 49 2.61 7.79 10.02
C ILE A 49 2.04 7.86 8.59
N THR A 50 0.99 7.10 8.30
CA THR A 50 0.32 7.14 6.98
C THR A 50 -0.18 8.55 6.67
N ARG A 51 -0.81 9.22 7.62
CA ARG A 51 -1.28 10.60 7.46
C ARG A 51 -0.13 11.56 7.15
N ARG A 52 0.99 11.45 7.86
CA ARG A 52 2.18 12.31 7.63
C ARG A 52 2.74 12.11 6.23
N LEU A 53 2.84 10.86 5.79
CA LEU A 53 3.27 10.53 4.44
C LEU A 53 2.36 11.16 3.38
N LEU A 54 1.05 11.02 3.54
CA LEU A 54 0.06 11.62 2.62
C LEU A 54 0.19 13.14 2.56
N LEU A 55 0.27 13.81 3.72
CA LEU A 55 0.40 15.26 3.78
C LEU A 55 1.70 15.75 3.14
N MET A 56 2.80 15.07 3.42
CA MET A 56 4.11 15.39 2.84
C MET A 56 4.10 15.27 1.32
N LEU A 57 3.61 14.16 0.80
CA LEU A 57 3.56 13.90 -0.64
C LEU A 57 2.58 14.84 -1.35
N HIS A 58 1.43 15.09 -0.76
CA HIS A 58 0.45 16.03 -1.30
C HIS A 58 1.00 17.48 -1.32
N ALA A 59 1.66 17.91 -0.25
CA ALA A 59 2.30 19.23 -0.19
C ALA A 59 3.40 19.41 -1.26
N ALA A 60 4.03 18.33 -1.68
CA ALA A 60 5.00 18.31 -2.79
C ALA A 60 4.34 18.33 -4.19
N GLY A 61 3.02 18.42 -4.28
CA GLY A 61 2.27 18.42 -5.54
C GLY A 61 2.06 17.06 -6.16
N LEU A 62 2.23 15.99 -5.39
CA LEU A 62 2.04 14.61 -5.86
C LEU A 62 0.60 14.14 -5.60
N GLU A 63 0.08 13.34 -6.52
CA GLU A 63 -1.26 12.72 -6.41
C GLU A 63 -1.19 11.46 -5.54
N ALA A 64 -1.11 11.67 -4.22
CA ALA A 64 -1.00 10.63 -3.21
C ALA A 64 -2.38 10.25 -2.64
N PHE A 65 -2.65 8.95 -2.58
CA PHE A 65 -3.89 8.39 -2.08
C PHE A 65 -3.63 7.32 -1.02
N GLN A 66 -4.55 7.22 -0.08
CA GLN A 66 -4.57 6.15 0.91
C GLN A 66 -5.29 4.93 0.33
N ASP A 67 -4.75 3.75 0.59
CA ASP A 67 -5.33 2.47 0.21
C ASP A 67 -5.75 2.36 -1.27
N PRO A 68 -4.96 2.82 -2.24
CA PRO A 68 -5.29 2.62 -3.65
C PRO A 68 -5.00 1.17 -4.03
N GLY A 69 -5.81 0.59 -4.90
CA GLY A 69 -5.60 -0.78 -5.33
C GLY A 69 -4.60 -0.89 -6.47
N VAL A 70 -3.74 -1.89 -6.42
CA VAL A 70 -2.82 -2.28 -7.50
C VAL A 70 -3.22 -3.64 -8.04
N LEU A 71 -3.54 -3.71 -9.33
CA LEU A 71 -3.90 -4.95 -10.02
C LEU A 71 -2.65 -5.80 -10.29
N GLY A 72 -2.80 -7.11 -10.11
CA GLY A 72 -1.87 -8.09 -10.60
C GLY A 72 -2.09 -8.44 -12.08
N ASP A 73 -1.34 -9.42 -12.58
CA ASP A 73 -1.46 -9.90 -13.96
C ASP A 73 -2.67 -10.82 -14.17
N ARG A 74 -3.30 -11.27 -13.09
CA ARG A 74 -4.41 -12.21 -13.10
C ARG A 74 -5.64 -11.60 -12.44
N PRO A 75 -6.88 -12.02 -12.82
CA PRO A 75 -8.10 -11.50 -12.23
C PRO A 75 -8.25 -11.74 -10.73
N ARG A 76 -7.47 -12.65 -10.18
CA ARG A 76 -7.52 -13.03 -8.77
C ARG A 76 -6.31 -12.55 -7.99
N ASP A 77 -5.76 -11.39 -8.35
CA ASP A 77 -4.53 -10.87 -7.74
C ASP A 77 -4.57 -9.35 -7.65
N CYS A 78 -4.50 -8.82 -6.44
CA CYS A 78 -4.40 -7.39 -6.17
C CYS A 78 -3.80 -7.12 -4.80
N ARG A 79 -3.21 -5.94 -4.64
CA ARG A 79 -2.69 -5.43 -3.35
C ARG A 79 -3.23 -4.04 -3.08
N LEU A 80 -3.33 -3.69 -1.79
CA LEU A 80 -3.68 -2.35 -1.34
C LEU A 80 -2.52 -1.78 -0.51
N PRO A 81 -1.57 -1.09 -1.13
CA PRO A 81 -0.54 -0.39 -0.38
C PRO A 81 -1.16 0.69 0.51
N ASP A 82 -0.53 1.00 1.63
CA ASP A 82 -1.02 2.03 2.54
C ASP A 82 -1.07 3.41 1.88
N VAL A 83 -0.11 3.71 1.00
CA VAL A 83 -0.08 4.92 0.19
C VAL A 83 0.36 4.57 -1.23
N GLY A 84 -0.27 5.19 -2.21
CA GLY A 84 0.16 5.14 -3.61
C GLY A 84 0.16 6.52 -4.24
N VAL A 85 1.14 6.80 -5.07
CA VAL A 85 1.24 8.02 -5.88
C VAL A 85 0.95 7.68 -7.32
N ILE A 86 -0.09 8.30 -7.87
CA ILE A 86 -0.51 8.08 -9.25
C ILE A 86 0.29 8.99 -10.18
N ALA A 87 0.87 8.39 -11.22
CA ALA A 87 1.53 9.09 -12.30
C ALA A 87 0.55 9.23 -13.48
N GLY A 88 0.35 10.45 -13.97
CA GLY A 88 -0.51 10.72 -15.11
C GLY A 88 -1.95 11.03 -14.74
N ALA A 89 -2.89 10.70 -15.63
CA ALA A 89 -4.29 11.06 -15.46
C ALA A 89 -4.96 10.23 -14.34
N LEU A 90 -5.71 10.92 -13.49
CA LEU A 90 -6.52 10.28 -12.48
C LEU A 90 -7.73 9.57 -13.11
N PRO A 91 -8.17 8.44 -12.53
CA PRO A 91 -9.43 7.82 -12.93
C PRO A 91 -10.61 8.72 -12.60
N PRO A 92 -11.80 8.49 -13.21
CA PRO A 92 -13.01 9.22 -12.85
C PRO A 92 -13.27 9.15 -11.34
N GLN A 93 -13.55 10.30 -10.72
CA GLN A 93 -13.72 10.40 -9.25
C GLN A 93 -14.88 9.55 -8.69
N LYS A 94 -15.87 9.24 -9.53
CA LYS A 94 -16.99 8.38 -9.20
C LYS A 94 -16.82 6.93 -9.64
N ALA A 95 -15.63 6.55 -10.04
CA ALA A 95 -15.36 5.14 -10.29
C ALA A 95 -15.59 4.35 -9.00
N SER A 96 -16.43 3.34 -9.06
CA SER A 96 -16.72 2.45 -7.94
C SER A 96 -15.53 1.54 -7.56
N TYR A 97 -14.42 1.70 -8.25
CA TYR A 97 -13.29 0.79 -8.23
C TYR A 97 -11.98 1.57 -8.28
N SER A 98 -11.15 1.39 -7.26
CA SER A 98 -9.89 2.13 -7.12
C SER A 98 -8.65 1.32 -7.51
N ASN A 99 -8.81 0.13 -8.10
CA ASN A 99 -7.69 -0.69 -8.54
C ASN A 99 -7.19 -0.26 -9.91
N LEU A 100 -5.90 0.00 -9.99
CA LEU A 100 -5.22 0.42 -11.22
C LEU A 100 -4.03 -0.52 -11.51
N PRO A 101 -3.63 -0.65 -12.77
CA PRO A 101 -2.41 -1.39 -13.11
C PRO A 101 -1.18 -0.74 -12.47
N GLY A 102 -0.13 -1.52 -12.23
CA GLY A 102 1.12 -1.01 -11.66
C GLY A 102 1.73 0.16 -12.44
N SER A 103 1.54 0.18 -13.76
CA SER A 103 2.00 1.28 -14.62
C SER A 103 1.37 2.65 -14.32
N ALA A 104 0.27 2.69 -13.58
CA ALA A 104 -0.36 3.93 -13.14
C ALA A 104 0.34 4.57 -11.93
N TYR A 105 1.23 3.87 -11.27
CA TYR A 105 1.89 4.31 -10.04
C TYR A 105 3.34 4.71 -10.28
N SER A 106 3.75 5.81 -9.68
CA SER A 106 5.17 6.20 -9.58
C SER A 106 5.82 5.73 -8.28
N LEU A 107 5.02 5.57 -7.24
CA LEU A 107 5.45 5.18 -5.90
C LEU A 107 4.34 4.40 -5.20
N VAL A 108 4.70 3.36 -4.48
CA VAL A 108 3.86 2.75 -3.46
C VAL A 108 4.60 2.68 -2.13
N VAL A 109 3.87 2.83 -1.04
CA VAL A 109 4.40 2.85 0.33
C VAL A 109 3.64 1.83 1.16
N GLU A 110 4.37 1.00 1.86
CA GLU A 110 3.84 0.08 2.86
C GLU A 110 4.34 0.52 4.24
N VAL A 111 3.42 0.68 5.17
CA VAL A 111 3.73 0.93 6.58
C VAL A 111 3.59 -0.38 7.33
N VAL A 112 4.71 -0.86 7.87
CA VAL A 112 4.76 -2.19 8.52
C VAL A 112 3.93 -2.16 9.80
N SER A 113 3.02 -3.11 9.94
CA SER A 113 2.24 -3.29 11.16
C SER A 113 3.06 -3.93 12.27
N GLU A 114 2.93 -3.42 13.48
CA GLU A 114 3.66 -3.93 14.65
C GLU A 114 3.41 -5.43 14.91
N ASN A 115 2.19 -5.87 14.67
CA ASN A 115 1.74 -7.23 14.99
C ASN A 115 1.67 -8.17 13.80
N SER A 116 1.92 -7.71 12.59
CA SER A 116 1.92 -8.55 11.39
C SER A 116 2.81 -7.96 10.31
N VAL A 117 3.92 -8.61 10.09
CA VAL A 117 4.76 -8.39 8.91
C VAL A 117 4.12 -9.19 7.77
N ASN A 118 3.57 -8.50 6.76
CA ASN A 118 2.83 -9.11 5.66
C ASN A 118 3.69 -9.23 4.38
N GLY A 119 4.97 -9.51 4.54
CA GLY A 119 5.90 -9.71 3.43
C GLY A 119 6.38 -8.41 2.78
N GLU A 120 6.34 -7.27 3.50
CA GLU A 120 6.77 -5.95 2.98
C GLU A 120 8.21 -5.97 2.49
N TYR A 121 9.09 -6.75 3.15
CA TYR A 121 10.50 -6.89 2.80
C TYR A 121 10.79 -8.04 1.83
N THR A 122 9.81 -8.84 1.48
CA THR A 122 9.96 -10.05 0.67
C THR A 122 8.92 -10.12 -0.44
N ASP A 123 7.81 -10.81 -0.21
CA ASP A 123 6.81 -11.13 -1.23
C ASP A 123 6.14 -9.89 -1.84
N LYS A 124 5.77 -8.89 -1.02
CA LYS A 124 5.20 -7.63 -1.52
C LYS A 124 6.22 -6.83 -2.31
N MET A 125 7.46 -6.77 -1.82
CA MET A 125 8.56 -6.10 -2.53
C MET A 125 8.75 -6.70 -3.93
N ASP A 126 8.84 -8.00 -4.04
CA ASP A 126 8.96 -8.71 -5.33
C ASP A 126 7.72 -8.51 -6.20
N TRP A 127 6.54 -8.55 -5.58
CA TRP A 127 5.28 -8.38 -6.31
C TRP A 127 5.16 -6.99 -6.94
N TYR A 128 5.47 -5.92 -6.19
CA TYR A 128 5.46 -4.55 -6.73
C TYR A 128 6.54 -4.34 -7.80
N ALA A 129 7.72 -4.92 -7.60
CA ALA A 129 8.79 -4.86 -8.59
C ALA A 129 8.38 -5.48 -9.93
N LYS A 130 7.71 -6.63 -9.90
CA LYS A 130 7.18 -7.30 -11.10
C LYS A 130 6.09 -6.50 -11.81
N ARG A 131 5.37 -5.62 -11.10
CA ARG A 131 4.38 -4.69 -11.69
C ARG A 131 5.04 -3.47 -12.33
N GLY A 132 6.36 -3.33 -12.20
CA GLY A 132 7.12 -2.22 -12.79
C GLY A 132 6.97 -0.90 -12.07
N ILE A 133 6.54 -0.90 -10.80
CA ILE A 133 6.40 0.32 -10.01
C ILE A 133 7.79 0.89 -9.71
N PRO A 134 8.10 2.13 -10.14
CA PRO A 134 9.48 2.63 -10.13
C PRO A 134 10.09 2.76 -8.74
N GLU A 135 9.28 3.11 -7.73
CA GLU A 135 9.75 3.39 -6.38
C GLU A 135 8.87 2.71 -5.34
N TYR A 136 9.50 2.13 -4.34
CA TYR A 136 8.84 1.44 -3.24
C TYR A 136 9.46 1.86 -1.91
N TRP A 137 8.62 2.32 -0.99
CA TRP A 137 9.07 2.66 0.36
C TRP A 137 8.51 1.66 1.37
N ILE A 138 9.39 1.21 2.25
CA ILE A 138 8.99 0.42 3.43
C ILE A 138 9.19 1.32 4.64
N VAL A 139 8.11 1.59 5.35
CA VAL A 139 8.09 2.46 6.52
C VAL A 139 7.84 1.60 7.76
N ASP A 140 8.81 1.56 8.63
CA ASP A 140 8.83 0.68 9.81
C ASP A 140 9.09 1.47 11.08
N GLN A 141 8.89 0.84 12.21
CA GLN A 141 9.25 1.43 13.48
C GLN A 141 10.76 1.69 13.56
N THR A 142 11.13 2.73 14.30
CA THR A 142 12.53 2.96 14.67
C THR A 142 13.01 1.88 15.64
N LEU A 143 14.31 1.70 15.76
CA LEU A 143 14.90 0.68 16.65
C LEU A 143 14.51 0.88 18.12
N ASP A 144 14.39 2.13 18.56
CA ASP A 144 13.96 2.52 19.91
C ASP A 144 12.45 2.65 20.05
N ARG A 145 11.69 2.32 18.98
CA ARG A 145 10.23 2.40 18.93
C ARG A 145 9.67 3.76 19.29
N ASP A 146 10.30 4.82 18.78
CA ASP A 146 9.79 6.17 18.92
C ASP A 146 8.37 6.27 18.33
N GLU A 147 7.41 6.64 19.16
CA GLU A 147 6.01 6.77 18.74
C GLU A 147 5.78 7.94 17.78
N ASP A 148 6.69 8.90 17.75
CA ASP A 148 6.59 10.11 16.96
C ASP A 148 7.37 10.06 15.63
N ASP A 149 8.06 8.97 15.33
CA ASP A 149 8.85 8.85 14.12
C ASP A 149 8.75 7.45 13.50
N ALA A 150 9.35 7.31 12.35
CA ALA A 150 9.45 6.05 11.61
C ALA A 150 10.77 5.98 10.83
N HIS A 151 11.18 4.79 10.52
CA HIS A 151 12.32 4.52 9.66
C HIS A 151 11.83 4.27 8.23
N VAL A 152 12.25 5.06 7.27
CA VAL A 152 11.87 4.96 5.85
C VAL A 152 13.02 4.34 5.06
N ARG A 153 12.70 3.25 4.37
CA ARG A 153 13.62 2.62 3.41
C ARG A 153 13.10 2.90 2.02
N ILE A 154 13.93 3.58 1.23
CA ILE A 154 13.62 3.96 -0.14
C ILE A 154 14.31 2.98 -1.08
N LEU A 155 13.51 2.30 -1.92
CA LEU A 155 13.97 1.34 -2.90
C LEU A 155 13.56 1.83 -4.30
N ARG A 156 14.43 1.60 -5.27
CA ARG A 156 14.17 1.91 -6.68
C ARG A 156 14.28 0.67 -7.54
N LEU A 157 13.42 0.64 -8.55
CA LEU A 157 13.43 -0.44 -9.53
C LEU A 157 14.71 -0.35 -10.36
N ALA A 158 15.49 -1.42 -10.37
CA ALA A 158 16.70 -1.49 -11.16
C ALA A 158 16.36 -1.52 -12.66
N PRO A 159 17.05 -0.74 -13.51
CA PRO A 159 16.86 -0.80 -14.96
C PRO A 159 17.06 -2.22 -15.49
N ALA A 160 16.18 -2.67 -16.38
CA ALA A 160 16.17 -4.01 -16.97
C ALA A 160 16.04 -5.20 -15.99
N LYS A 161 15.68 -4.94 -14.72
CA LYS A 161 15.42 -5.98 -13.72
C LYS A 161 14.06 -5.73 -13.07
N SER A 162 13.34 -6.81 -12.78
CA SER A 162 12.09 -6.75 -12.01
C SER A 162 12.38 -6.89 -10.51
N THR A 163 13.39 -6.17 -10.03
CA THR A 163 13.85 -6.18 -8.64
C THR A 163 14.17 -4.78 -8.17
N TYR A 164 13.90 -4.52 -6.90
CA TYR A 164 14.30 -3.26 -6.25
C TYR A 164 15.73 -3.33 -5.74
N SER A 165 16.40 -2.19 -5.78
CA SER A 165 17.67 -1.96 -5.10
C SER A 165 17.50 -0.89 -4.03
N TRP A 166 18.26 -1.01 -2.94
CA TRP A 166 18.30 0.00 -1.88
C TRP A 166 18.92 1.28 -2.39
N GLU A 167 18.23 2.40 -2.18
CA GLU A 167 18.77 3.71 -2.49
C GLU A 167 19.24 4.40 -1.23
N ARG A 168 18.37 4.52 -0.23
CA ARG A 168 18.68 5.18 1.04
C ARG A 168 17.72 4.78 2.15
N SER A 169 18.15 5.06 3.38
CA SER A 169 17.35 4.91 4.59
C SER A 169 17.51 6.16 5.46
N LEU A 170 16.40 6.66 5.99
CA LEU A 170 16.39 7.82 6.87
C LEU A 170 15.15 7.81 7.75
N LEU A 171 15.09 8.72 8.73
CA LEU A 171 13.88 8.93 9.53
C LEU A 171 12.81 9.67 8.72
N LEU A 172 11.55 9.43 9.03
CA LEU A 172 10.44 10.16 8.41
C LEU A 172 10.55 11.66 8.68
N SER A 173 10.93 12.06 9.88
CA SER A 173 11.17 13.47 10.23
C SER A 173 12.25 14.12 9.35
N GLU A 174 13.30 13.40 9.02
CA GLU A 174 14.35 13.86 8.10
C GLU A 174 13.82 14.00 6.67
N LEU A 175 13.05 13.02 6.21
CA LEU A 175 12.43 13.03 4.90
C LEU A 175 11.42 14.18 4.75
N GLU A 176 10.62 14.43 5.78
CA GLU A 176 9.70 15.57 5.83
C GLU A 176 10.44 16.90 5.74
N ALA A 177 11.59 17.04 6.41
CA ALA A 177 12.42 18.22 6.33
C ALA A 177 12.99 18.45 4.90
N GLU A 178 13.43 17.38 4.24
CA GLU A 178 13.88 17.45 2.85
C GLU A 178 12.75 17.87 1.90
N TYR A 179 11.55 17.34 2.08
CA TYR A 179 10.38 17.69 1.26
C TYR A 179 9.97 19.15 1.46
N ARG A 180 10.04 19.69 2.67
CA ARG A 180 9.78 21.12 2.94
C ARG A 180 10.81 22.06 2.32
N ALA A 181 12.01 21.60 2.09
CA ALA A 181 13.11 22.40 1.50
C ALA A 181 13.11 22.42 -0.05
N ARG A 182 12.20 21.69 -0.69
CA ARG A 182 12.09 21.61 -2.16
C ARG A 182 11.41 22.83 -2.79
#